data_82d304930bbccef2af7915be2fe9f86e
#
_entry.id   82d304930bbccef2af7915be2fe9f86e
#
_cell.length_a   1.000
_cell.length_b   1.000
_cell.length_c   1.000
_cell.angle_alpha   90.00
_cell.angle_beta   90.00
_cell.angle_gamma   90.00
#
_symmetry.space_group_name_H-M   'P 1'
#
loop_
_entity.id
_entity.type
_entity.pdbx_description
1 polymer ?
#
loop_
_entity_poly.entity_id
_entity_poly.type
_entity_poly.pdbx_seq_one_letter_code
_entity_poly.pdbx_strand_id
1 'polypeptide(L)'
;MMDSKVHSHRLLFIAFLLIVFDQATKIAVKGFSLLGFTHPGMFLGESISVIGEFLRFTFVENPGMAFGVEFGSGKIFLTLFSLIASIGLVYYLLKIESAKIQIRIAIMLILAGAFGNFIDRMFYGVLYGEGPLFYGLVVD
;
A
#
# COMPACT_ATOMS: atom_id res chain seq x y z
N MET A 1 -18.99 5.15 32.43
CA MET A 1 -17.93 5.33 31.42
C MET A 1 -18.60 5.08 30.06
N MET A 2 -18.89 6.14 29.32
CA MET A 2 -19.46 5.98 27.97
C MET A 2 -18.36 5.43 27.06
N ASP A 3 -18.47 4.12 26.73
CA ASP A 3 -17.67 3.53 25.67
C ASP A 3 -18.07 4.24 24.35
N SER A 4 -17.29 5.19 23.91
CA SER A 4 -17.50 5.82 22.61
C SER A 4 -17.16 4.77 21.55
N LYS A 5 -18.19 4.03 21.09
CA LYS A 5 -18.04 3.08 20.01
C LYS A 5 -17.46 3.79 18.80
N VAL A 6 -16.23 3.47 18.44
CA VAL A 6 -15.63 3.97 17.20
C VAL A 6 -16.38 3.35 16.04
N HIS A 7 -17.13 4.16 15.29
CA HIS A 7 -17.90 3.69 14.15
C HIS A 7 -17.00 3.24 13.00
N SER A 8 -17.43 2.25 12.23
CA SER A 8 -16.67 1.73 11.07
C SER A 8 -16.32 2.81 10.06
N HIS A 9 -17.18 3.80 9.87
CA HIS A 9 -16.88 4.94 8.97
C HIS A 9 -15.65 5.76 9.40
N ARG A 10 -15.40 5.92 10.70
CA ARG A 10 -14.18 6.58 11.19
C ARG A 10 -12.94 5.76 10.89
N LEU A 11 -13.01 4.43 11.05
CA LEU A 11 -11.91 3.54 10.69
C LEU A 11 -11.65 3.54 9.19
N LEU A 12 -12.69 3.54 8.35
CA LEU A 12 -12.53 3.68 6.90
C LEU A 12 -11.91 5.02 6.50
N PHE A 13 -12.27 6.11 7.17
CA PHE A 13 -11.65 7.41 6.95
C PHE A 13 -10.17 7.40 7.35
N ILE A 14 -9.82 6.76 8.48
CA ILE A 14 -8.42 6.60 8.88
C ILE A 14 -7.67 5.72 7.86
N ALA A 15 -8.27 4.62 7.38
CA ALA A 15 -7.70 3.80 6.33
C ALA A 15 -7.40 4.62 5.06
N PHE A 16 -8.33 5.47 4.65
CA PHE A 16 -8.13 6.39 3.52
C PHE A 16 -6.94 7.33 3.74
N LEU A 17 -6.81 7.93 4.93
CA LEU A 17 -5.67 8.80 5.25
C LEU A 17 -4.34 8.02 5.24
N LEU A 18 -4.35 6.77 5.73
CA LEU A 18 -3.17 5.90 5.69
C LEU A 18 -2.78 5.53 4.26
N ILE A 19 -3.75 5.25 3.38
CA ILE A 19 -3.51 5.01 1.95
C ILE A 19 -2.89 6.26 1.30
N VAL A 20 -3.43 7.45 1.57
CA VAL A 20 -2.86 8.70 1.05
C VAL A 20 -1.44 8.90 1.53
N PHE A 21 -1.16 8.62 2.79
CA PHE A 21 0.18 8.72 3.37
C PHE A 21 1.14 7.68 2.75
N ASP A 22 0.70 6.42 2.60
CA ASP A 22 1.45 5.35 1.92
C ASP A 22 1.84 5.78 0.50
N GLN A 23 0.88 6.24 -0.28
CA GLN A 23 1.14 6.68 -1.65
C GLN A 23 2.06 7.92 -1.70
N ALA A 24 1.90 8.87 -0.80
CA ALA A 24 2.76 10.05 -0.72
C ALA A 24 4.22 9.67 -0.43
N THR A 25 4.44 8.77 0.54
CA THR A 25 5.79 8.27 0.87
C THR A 25 6.40 7.47 -0.27
N LYS A 26 5.64 6.60 -0.93
CA LYS A 26 6.08 5.79 -2.08
C LYS A 26 6.48 6.66 -3.27
N ILE A 27 5.66 7.65 -3.61
CA ILE A 27 5.97 8.61 -4.68
C ILE A 27 7.22 9.45 -4.32
N ALA A 28 7.38 9.85 -3.06
CA ALA A 28 8.56 10.56 -2.61
C ALA A 28 9.83 9.69 -2.71
N VAL A 29 9.73 8.40 -2.38
CA VAL A 29 10.84 7.44 -2.46
C VAL A 29 11.17 7.10 -3.92
N LYS A 30 10.17 6.77 -4.74
CA LYS A 30 10.38 6.39 -6.15
C LYS A 30 10.72 7.59 -7.03
N GLY A 31 10.37 8.81 -6.60
CA GLY A 31 10.51 10.02 -7.38
C GLY A 31 9.32 10.29 -8.30
N PHE A 32 9.28 11.48 -8.89
CA PHE A 32 8.24 11.86 -9.85
C PHE A 32 8.69 12.99 -10.75
N SER A 33 8.06 13.11 -11.92
CA SER A 33 8.16 14.26 -12.80
C SER A 33 6.76 14.67 -13.24
N LEU A 34 6.32 15.84 -12.81
CA LEU A 34 4.98 16.34 -13.09
C LEU A 34 4.99 17.85 -13.32
N LEU A 35 4.39 18.30 -14.42
CA LEU A 35 4.22 19.73 -14.77
C LEU A 35 5.51 20.57 -14.65
N GLY A 36 6.67 19.98 -15.00
CA GLY A 36 7.97 20.64 -14.93
C GLY A 36 8.67 20.57 -13.56
N PHE A 37 8.01 20.03 -12.55
CA PHE A 37 8.65 19.72 -11.27
C PHE A 37 9.17 18.29 -11.31
N THR A 38 10.46 18.10 -10.99
CA THR A 38 11.09 16.78 -10.94
C THR A 38 11.71 16.55 -9.58
N HIS A 39 11.33 15.44 -8.94
CA HIS A 39 11.97 14.91 -7.74
C HIS A 39 12.58 13.56 -8.10
N PRO A 40 13.93 13.39 -7.99
CA PRO A 40 14.59 12.18 -8.48
C PRO A 40 14.29 10.93 -7.66
N GLY A 41 13.87 11.08 -6.39
CA GLY A 41 13.66 9.97 -5.48
C GLY A 41 14.97 9.33 -5.03
N MET A 42 14.87 8.08 -4.55
CA MET A 42 15.99 7.21 -4.17
C MET A 42 16.36 6.28 -5.32
N PHE A 43 17.61 5.81 -5.35
CA PHE A 43 18.00 4.73 -6.25
C PHE A 43 17.52 3.37 -5.70
N LEU A 44 17.16 2.46 -6.60
CA LEU A 44 16.76 1.10 -6.22
C LEU A 44 17.87 0.43 -5.41
N GLY A 45 17.53 -0.07 -4.22
CA GLY A 45 18.48 -0.63 -3.25
C GLY A 45 19.19 0.41 -2.38
N GLU A 46 18.97 1.70 -2.58
CA GLU A 46 19.51 2.74 -1.71
C GLU A 46 18.93 2.64 -0.31
N SER A 47 19.79 2.86 0.70
CA SER A 47 19.41 2.78 2.10
C SER A 47 19.72 4.07 2.84
N ILE A 48 18.75 4.58 3.59
CA ILE A 48 18.91 5.72 4.50
C ILE A 48 18.93 5.19 5.93
N SER A 49 20.01 5.48 6.67
CA SER A 49 20.11 5.13 8.08
C SER A 49 19.23 6.04 8.92
N VAL A 50 18.35 5.45 9.73
CA VAL A 50 17.44 6.18 10.64
C VAL A 50 17.99 6.17 12.07
N ILE A 51 18.45 5.01 12.55
CA ILE A 51 19.06 4.84 13.88
C ILE A 51 20.38 4.09 13.70
N GLY A 52 21.46 4.84 13.46
CA GLY A 52 22.79 4.26 13.22
C GLY A 52 22.75 3.18 12.14
N GLU A 53 23.35 2.03 12.42
CA GLU A 53 23.28 0.87 11.52
C GLU A 53 22.15 -0.11 11.85
N PHE A 54 21.43 0.14 12.95
CA PHE A 54 20.40 -0.76 13.46
C PHE A 54 19.10 -0.68 12.66
N LEU A 55 18.66 0.54 12.26
CA LEU A 55 17.44 0.74 11.49
C LEU A 55 17.74 1.54 10.24
N ARG A 56 17.42 0.95 9.10
CA ARG A 56 17.57 1.57 7.78
C ARG A 56 16.27 1.49 7.00
N PHE A 57 15.94 2.53 6.22
CA PHE A 57 14.95 2.45 5.16
C PHE A 57 15.68 2.14 3.86
N THR A 58 15.26 1.09 3.18
CA THR A 58 15.83 0.67 1.89
C THR A 58 14.73 0.69 0.85
N PHE A 59 14.94 1.41 -0.25
CA PHE A 59 14.01 1.38 -1.36
C PHE A 59 14.09 0.07 -2.12
N VAL A 60 12.98 -0.66 -2.15
CA VAL A 60 12.84 -1.93 -2.87
C VAL A 60 11.59 -1.90 -3.74
N GLU A 61 11.64 -2.54 -4.89
CA GLU A 61 10.48 -2.77 -5.74
C GLU A 61 10.15 -4.27 -5.78
N ASN A 62 8.90 -4.58 -5.47
CA ASN A 62 8.42 -5.95 -5.41
C ASN A 62 7.57 -6.29 -6.65
N PRO A 63 8.06 -7.15 -7.57
CA PRO A 63 7.32 -7.56 -8.75
C PRO A 63 6.18 -8.54 -8.46
N GLY A 64 5.83 -8.74 -7.21
CA GLY A 64 4.84 -9.73 -6.78
C GLY A 64 5.48 -11.01 -6.29
N MET A 65 6.74 -10.96 -5.84
CA MET A 65 7.39 -12.10 -5.22
C MET A 65 6.92 -12.27 -3.78
N ALA A 66 6.35 -13.42 -3.47
CA ALA A 66 6.16 -13.88 -2.11
C ALA A 66 7.02 -15.13 -1.93
N PHE A 67 7.88 -15.15 -0.90
CA PHE A 67 8.77 -16.27 -0.62
C PHE A 67 9.69 -16.70 -1.79
N GLY A 68 10.08 -15.77 -2.65
CA GLY A 68 10.96 -16.05 -3.79
C GLY A 68 10.26 -16.62 -5.02
N VAL A 69 8.94 -16.72 -5.01
CA VAL A 69 8.16 -17.17 -6.20
C VAL A 69 7.81 -15.96 -7.06
N GLU A 70 8.33 -15.95 -8.28
CA GLU A 70 8.04 -14.92 -9.27
C GLU A 70 6.80 -15.32 -10.09
N PHE A 71 5.76 -14.50 -10.05
CA PHE A 71 4.50 -14.81 -10.72
C PHE A 71 4.48 -14.46 -12.22
N GLY A 72 5.53 -13.87 -12.78
CA GLY A 72 5.61 -13.55 -14.21
C GLY A 72 4.32 -12.89 -14.75
N SER A 73 3.63 -13.58 -15.67
CA SER A 73 2.31 -13.16 -16.19
C SER A 73 1.18 -13.19 -15.16
N GLY A 74 1.41 -13.75 -13.99
CA GLY A 74 0.45 -13.79 -12.87
C GLY A 74 0.27 -12.46 -12.12
N LYS A 75 0.98 -11.40 -12.48
CA LYS A 75 0.84 -10.06 -11.86
C LYS A 75 -0.60 -9.56 -11.86
N ILE A 76 -1.34 -9.79 -12.94
CA ILE A 76 -2.77 -9.45 -13.04
C ILE A 76 -3.57 -10.13 -11.93
N PHE A 77 -3.32 -11.42 -11.66
CA PHE A 77 -4.02 -12.15 -10.59
C PHE A 77 -3.72 -11.56 -9.22
N LEU A 78 -2.49 -11.15 -8.95
CA LEU A 78 -2.13 -10.48 -7.70
C LEU A 78 -2.84 -9.13 -7.55
N THR A 79 -2.95 -8.36 -8.63
CA THR A 79 -3.65 -7.08 -8.64
C THR A 79 -5.14 -7.28 -8.38
N LEU A 80 -5.78 -8.20 -9.10
CA LEU A 80 -7.20 -8.54 -8.90
C LEU A 80 -7.46 -9.12 -7.50
N PHE A 81 -6.58 -9.98 -7.01
CA PHE A 81 -6.67 -10.51 -5.66
C PHE A 81 -6.61 -9.39 -4.61
N SER A 82 -5.69 -8.43 -4.75
CA SER A 82 -5.59 -7.29 -3.85
C SER A 82 -6.86 -6.43 -3.86
N LEU A 83 -7.49 -6.24 -5.03
CA LEU A 83 -8.75 -5.53 -5.15
C LEU A 83 -9.90 -6.28 -4.45
N ILE A 84 -10.06 -7.56 -4.74
CA ILE A 84 -11.12 -8.40 -4.15
C ILE A 84 -10.94 -8.48 -2.63
N ALA A 85 -9.71 -8.68 -2.16
CA ALA A 85 -9.39 -8.70 -0.74
C ALA A 85 -9.74 -7.36 -0.07
N SER A 86 -9.40 -6.23 -0.69
CA SER A 86 -9.72 -4.90 -0.17
C SER A 86 -11.24 -4.68 -0.05
N ILE A 87 -12.01 -5.06 -1.07
CA ILE A 87 -13.48 -4.99 -1.04
C ILE A 87 -14.04 -5.88 0.08
N GLY A 88 -13.53 -7.10 0.21
CA GLY A 88 -13.92 -8.03 1.27
C GLY A 88 -13.61 -7.50 2.66
N LEU A 89 -12.46 -6.85 2.85
CA LEU A 89 -12.06 -6.23 4.12
C LEU A 89 -12.96 -5.04 4.47
N VAL A 90 -13.33 -4.20 3.51
CA VAL A 90 -14.31 -3.11 3.73
C VAL A 90 -15.64 -3.70 4.19
N TYR A 91 -16.17 -4.67 3.45
CA TYR A 91 -17.43 -5.33 3.81
C TYR A 91 -17.35 -5.94 5.22
N TYR A 92 -16.27 -6.66 5.51
CA TYR A 92 -16.07 -7.29 6.81
C TYR A 92 -15.98 -6.25 7.93
N LEU A 93 -15.22 -5.18 7.76
CA LEU A 93 -15.09 -4.10 8.74
C LEU A 93 -16.44 -3.45 9.07
N LEU A 94 -17.32 -3.30 8.08
CA LEU A 94 -18.67 -2.79 8.28
C LEU A 94 -19.57 -3.76 9.07
N LYS A 95 -19.34 -5.07 8.95
CA LYS A 95 -20.15 -6.10 9.63
C LYS A 95 -19.74 -6.34 11.09
N ILE A 96 -18.49 -6.11 11.45
CA ILE A 96 -17.96 -6.43 12.80
C ILE A 96 -17.99 -5.24 13.77
N GLU A 97 -18.98 -4.36 13.69
CA GLU A 97 -19.06 -3.18 14.58
C GLU A 97 -19.10 -3.51 16.08
N SER A 98 -19.57 -4.70 16.44
CA SER A 98 -19.58 -5.22 17.80
C SER A 98 -18.29 -5.91 18.25
N ALA A 99 -17.33 -6.12 17.35
CA ALA A 99 -16.06 -6.75 17.68
C ALA A 99 -15.16 -5.81 18.50
N LYS A 100 -14.17 -6.41 19.17
CA LYS A 100 -13.15 -5.64 19.92
C LYS A 100 -12.44 -4.65 19.00
N ILE A 101 -12.17 -3.45 19.52
CA ILE A 101 -11.57 -2.36 18.74
C ILE A 101 -10.21 -2.75 18.16
N GLN A 102 -9.42 -3.57 18.86
CA GLN A 102 -8.11 -4.03 18.38
C GLN A 102 -8.23 -4.84 17.08
N ILE A 103 -9.25 -5.71 16.98
CA ILE A 103 -9.51 -6.51 15.77
C ILE A 103 -9.89 -5.59 14.63
N ARG A 104 -10.75 -4.62 14.88
CA ARG A 104 -11.19 -3.65 13.87
C ARG A 104 -10.06 -2.76 13.37
N ILE A 105 -9.17 -2.33 14.28
CA ILE A 105 -7.95 -1.58 13.90
C ILE A 105 -7.03 -2.46 13.07
N ALA A 106 -6.80 -3.71 13.43
CA ALA A 106 -5.97 -4.62 12.66
C ALA A 106 -6.50 -4.79 11.22
N ILE A 107 -7.81 -4.99 11.06
CA ILE A 107 -8.45 -5.12 9.75
C ILE A 107 -8.32 -3.82 8.94
N MET A 108 -8.49 -2.67 9.57
CA MET A 108 -8.31 -1.36 8.95
C MET A 108 -6.87 -1.18 8.45
N LEU A 109 -5.86 -1.57 9.22
CA LEU A 109 -4.44 -1.49 8.83
C LEU A 109 -4.13 -2.43 7.66
N ILE A 110 -4.64 -3.66 7.69
CA ILE A 110 -4.50 -4.62 6.58
C ILE A 110 -5.17 -4.08 5.32
N LEU A 111 -6.37 -3.50 5.44
CA LEU A 111 -7.07 -2.86 4.34
C LEU A 111 -6.23 -1.74 3.71
N ALA A 112 -5.67 -0.85 4.53
CA ALA A 112 -4.85 0.26 4.04
C ALA A 112 -3.63 -0.23 3.26
N GLY A 113 -2.89 -1.23 3.78
CA GLY A 113 -1.74 -1.82 3.10
C GLY A 113 -2.13 -2.56 1.81
N ALA A 114 -3.19 -3.37 1.85
CA ALA A 114 -3.66 -4.11 0.67
C ALA A 114 -4.10 -3.18 -0.46
N PHE A 115 -4.81 -2.10 -0.12
CA PHE A 115 -5.27 -1.14 -1.11
C PHE A 115 -4.13 -0.25 -1.63
N GLY A 116 -3.17 0.14 -0.79
CA GLY A 116 -1.96 0.84 -1.23
C GLY A 116 -1.19 0.01 -2.27
N ASN A 117 -0.93 -1.25 -1.98
CA ASN A 117 -0.28 -2.17 -2.90
C ASN A 117 -1.10 -2.46 -4.16
N PHE A 118 -2.43 -2.43 -4.08
CA PHE A 118 -3.29 -2.50 -5.26
C PHE A 118 -3.09 -1.28 -6.18
N ILE A 119 -3.01 -0.08 -5.62
CA ILE A 119 -2.75 1.16 -6.38
C ILE A 119 -1.42 1.06 -7.14
N ASP A 120 -0.36 0.64 -6.47
CA ASP A 120 0.95 0.49 -7.08
C ASP A 120 0.89 -0.48 -8.28
N ARG A 121 0.37 -1.69 -8.07
CA ARG A 121 0.27 -2.70 -9.13
C ARG A 121 -0.60 -2.24 -10.29
N MET A 122 -1.68 -1.53 -10.02
CA MET A 122 -2.60 -1.09 -11.05
C MET A 122 -2.01 0.03 -11.90
N PHE A 123 -1.38 1.03 -11.27
CA PHE A 123 -1.09 2.30 -11.93
C PHE A 123 0.40 2.58 -12.15
N TYR A 124 1.31 2.09 -11.31
CA TYR A 124 2.71 2.50 -11.37
C TYR A 124 3.42 2.06 -12.65
N GLY A 125 3.03 0.93 -13.24
CA GLY A 125 3.53 0.53 -14.55
C GLY A 125 3.37 1.62 -15.62
N VAL A 126 2.18 2.21 -15.68
CA VAL A 126 1.87 3.29 -16.63
C VAL A 126 2.46 4.62 -16.18
N LEU A 127 2.35 4.97 -14.91
CA LEU A 127 2.83 6.26 -14.38
C LEU A 127 4.35 6.43 -14.53
N TYR A 128 5.11 5.36 -14.40
CA TYR A 128 6.57 5.36 -14.52
C TYR A 128 7.08 4.84 -15.87
N GLY A 129 6.20 4.48 -16.80
CA GLY A 129 6.59 3.95 -18.12
C GLY A 129 7.25 2.57 -18.07
N GLU A 130 7.00 1.81 -17.01
CA GLU A 130 7.61 0.50 -16.73
C GLU A 130 6.76 -0.68 -17.22
N GLY A 131 5.52 -0.43 -17.64
CA GLY A 131 4.61 -1.46 -18.13
C GLY A 131 3.16 -0.99 -18.29
N PRO A 132 2.28 -1.87 -18.78
CA PRO A 132 0.85 -1.57 -18.90
C PRO A 132 0.15 -1.53 -17.54
N LEU A 133 -1.15 -1.16 -17.54
CA LEU A 133 -2.02 -1.29 -16.36
C LEU A 133 -1.96 -2.72 -15.79
N PHE A 134 -2.05 -2.85 -14.47
CA PHE A 134 -1.98 -4.09 -13.68
C PHE A 134 -0.57 -4.72 -13.57
N TYR A 135 0.46 -4.12 -14.14
CA TYR A 135 1.84 -4.65 -14.14
C TYR A 135 2.82 -3.80 -13.32
N GLY A 136 2.34 -2.79 -12.57
CA GLY A 136 3.19 -1.98 -11.70
C GLY A 136 3.91 -2.83 -10.64
N LEU A 137 5.07 -2.33 -10.20
CA LEU A 137 5.82 -2.87 -9.09
C LEU A 137 5.33 -2.22 -7.78
N VAL A 138 5.28 -3.00 -6.70
CA VAL A 138 4.98 -2.44 -5.38
C VAL A 138 6.24 -1.79 -4.84
N VAL A 139 6.12 -0.55 -4.40
CA VAL A 139 7.18 0.17 -3.69
C VAL A 139 7.14 -0.24 -2.22
N ASP A 140 8.21 -0.83 -1.73
CA ASP A 140 8.37 -1.34 -0.37
C ASP A 140 9.53 -0.66 0.37
#